data_530e5f6107326d2c25222f0b6affbfb5
#
_entry.id   530e5f6107326d2c25222f0b6affbfb5
#
_cell.length_a   1.000
_cell.length_b   1.000
_cell.length_c   1.000
_cell.angle_alpha   90.00
_cell.angle_beta   90.00
_cell.angle_gamma   90.00
#
_symmetry.space_group_name_H-M   'P 1'
#
loop_
_entity.id
_entity.type
_entity.pdbx_description
1 polymer ?
#
loop_
_entity_poly.entity_id
_entity_poly.type
_entity_poly.pdbx_seq_one_letter_code
_entity_poly.pdbx_strand_id
1 'polypeptide(L)'
;WRGEEGGIAAAKSGHDAIMSPTSHCYFDYGLDATDLKEVYHYEPIPAELTEEESKHILGGECNMWSERAPQELVDSKVFPRILAMSEVLWSSSEKDYDNFYSRVQKHYPKLDALGVNYGFESVPITSTVVFNNDSFYVSLFKGSPDMRLEYNLNNGTWQDYTTPFGAHSTTTLKARGFKNAKPYGEFEQELIRHIATGKKVNYIIPYNSHYQGTGDYNLTDGLLGSIENFRDGYYQGFSGTDMEVIIDLGQNTTFSNIETTFFQYYLSWI
;
A
#
# COMPACT_ATOMS: atom_id res chain seq x y z
N TRP A 1 -0.99 -18.06 -11.77
CA TRP A 1 -0.92 -16.60 -11.65
C TRP A 1 -1.59 -16.04 -10.38
N ARG A 2 -2.53 -16.73 -9.79
CA ARG A 2 -3.18 -16.31 -8.52
C ARG A 2 -2.43 -16.74 -7.26
N GLY A 3 -1.26 -17.28 -7.36
CA GLY A 3 -0.45 -17.83 -6.29
C GLY A 3 0.61 -18.73 -6.89
N GLU A 4 1.21 -19.57 -6.09
CA GLU A 4 2.31 -20.45 -6.50
C GLU A 4 1.83 -21.90 -6.71
N GLU A 5 0.66 -22.27 -6.21
CA GLU A 5 0.14 -23.64 -6.16
C GLU A 5 0.05 -24.29 -7.54
N GLY A 6 -0.30 -23.50 -8.60
CA GLY A 6 -0.36 -23.99 -9.97
C GLY A 6 1.00 -24.42 -10.52
N GLY A 7 2.05 -23.64 -10.23
CA GLY A 7 3.43 -23.94 -10.62
C GLY A 7 3.97 -25.14 -9.83
N ILE A 8 3.68 -25.20 -8.53
CA ILE A 8 4.05 -26.34 -7.66
C ILE A 8 3.41 -27.64 -8.17
N ALA A 9 2.12 -27.61 -8.47
CA ALA A 9 1.41 -28.78 -8.99
C ALA A 9 1.98 -29.24 -10.35
N ALA A 10 2.31 -28.31 -11.23
CA ALA A 10 2.94 -28.60 -12.51
C ALA A 10 4.30 -29.27 -12.32
N ALA A 11 5.20 -28.68 -11.51
CA ALA A 11 6.53 -29.19 -11.23
C ALA A 11 6.48 -30.60 -10.63
N LYS A 12 5.62 -30.83 -9.60
CA LYS A 12 5.40 -32.16 -9.00
C LYS A 12 4.86 -33.20 -9.97
N SER A 13 4.21 -32.75 -11.06
CA SER A 13 3.72 -33.64 -12.12
C SER A 13 4.71 -33.80 -13.29
N GLY A 14 5.93 -33.27 -13.17
CA GLY A 14 6.97 -33.35 -14.19
C GLY A 14 6.75 -32.42 -15.40
N HIS A 15 6.00 -31.32 -15.21
CA HIS A 15 5.77 -30.31 -16.21
C HIS A 15 6.53 -29.02 -15.91
N ASP A 16 7.11 -28.43 -16.93
CA ASP A 16 7.81 -27.15 -16.82
C ASP A 16 6.84 -26.01 -16.55
N ALA A 17 7.25 -25.06 -15.72
CA ALA A 17 6.48 -23.90 -15.35
C ALA A 17 7.32 -22.61 -15.31
N ILE A 18 6.72 -21.49 -15.71
CA ILE A 18 7.21 -20.14 -15.46
C ILE A 18 6.34 -19.55 -14.36
N MET A 19 6.98 -19.09 -13.28
CA MET A 19 6.26 -18.58 -12.11
C MET A 19 5.84 -17.12 -12.31
N SER A 20 4.58 -16.84 -12.03
CA SER A 20 3.97 -15.52 -12.24
C SER A 20 2.95 -15.16 -11.15
N PRO A 21 3.29 -15.28 -9.83
CA PRO A 21 2.36 -14.96 -8.77
C PRO A 21 2.05 -13.46 -8.72
N THR A 22 0.75 -13.13 -8.51
CA THR A 22 0.29 -11.72 -8.44
C THR A 22 0.95 -10.92 -7.33
N SER A 23 1.42 -11.55 -6.28
CA SER A 23 2.09 -10.91 -5.15
C SER A 23 3.41 -10.22 -5.51
N HIS A 24 4.13 -10.70 -6.55
CA HIS A 24 5.47 -10.22 -6.88
C HIS A 24 5.64 -9.84 -8.35
N CYS A 25 4.81 -10.38 -9.24
CA CYS A 25 5.04 -10.35 -10.67
C CYS A 25 4.15 -9.37 -11.44
N TYR A 26 3.12 -8.78 -10.80
CA TYR A 26 2.15 -7.92 -11.48
C TYR A 26 2.47 -6.44 -11.27
N PHE A 27 3.23 -5.88 -12.19
CA PHE A 27 3.70 -4.48 -12.10
C PHE A 27 2.64 -3.44 -12.49
N ASP A 28 1.52 -3.86 -13.03
CA ASP A 28 0.34 -3.00 -13.20
C ASP A 28 -0.32 -2.64 -11.86
N TYR A 29 -0.08 -3.40 -10.81
CA TYR A 29 -0.54 -3.07 -9.45
C TYR A 29 0.23 -1.88 -8.87
N GLY A 30 -0.34 -1.25 -7.83
CA GLY A 30 0.27 -0.17 -7.09
C GLY A 30 1.44 -0.61 -6.23
N LEU A 31 2.21 0.35 -5.75
CA LEU A 31 3.34 0.12 -4.84
C LEU A 31 2.90 -0.34 -3.44
N ASP A 32 1.64 -0.15 -3.10
CA ASP A 32 0.98 -0.67 -1.90
C ASP A 32 0.78 -2.20 -1.95
N ALA A 33 0.76 -2.79 -3.15
CA ALA A 33 0.62 -4.23 -3.38
C ALA A 33 1.94 -4.92 -3.70
N THR A 34 2.83 -4.25 -4.44
CA THR A 34 4.10 -4.85 -4.91
C THR A 34 5.12 -3.74 -5.10
N ASP A 35 5.96 -3.49 -4.12
CA ASP A 35 7.02 -2.50 -4.17
C ASP A 35 8.37 -3.12 -4.60
N LEU A 36 9.45 -2.29 -4.66
CA LEU A 36 10.77 -2.75 -5.04
C LEU A 36 11.31 -3.83 -4.11
N LYS A 37 11.04 -3.70 -2.80
CA LYS A 37 11.53 -4.62 -1.78
C LYS A 37 10.82 -5.96 -1.85
N GLU A 38 9.51 -5.96 -2.06
CA GLU A 38 8.71 -7.16 -2.26
C GLU A 38 9.20 -7.94 -3.49
N VAL A 39 9.42 -7.25 -4.62
CA VAL A 39 9.96 -7.91 -5.81
C VAL A 39 11.36 -8.50 -5.56
N TYR A 40 12.22 -7.81 -4.83
CA TYR A 40 13.56 -8.31 -4.52
C TYR A 40 13.55 -9.55 -3.64
N HIS A 41 12.58 -9.68 -2.73
CA HIS A 41 12.46 -10.86 -1.85
C HIS A 41 11.70 -12.03 -2.48
N TYR A 42 11.22 -11.87 -3.70
CA TYR A 42 10.57 -12.96 -4.44
C TYR A 42 11.51 -14.18 -4.58
N GLU A 43 10.98 -15.37 -4.28
CA GLU A 43 11.65 -16.65 -4.50
C GLU A 43 10.90 -17.42 -5.58
N PRO A 44 11.45 -17.46 -6.83
CA PRO A 44 10.79 -18.13 -7.95
C PRO A 44 10.61 -19.65 -7.76
N ILE A 45 11.49 -20.28 -6.97
CA ILE A 45 11.43 -21.71 -6.67
C ILE A 45 10.82 -21.91 -5.29
N PRO A 46 9.57 -22.40 -5.20
CA PRO A 46 8.94 -22.68 -3.92
C PRO A 46 9.73 -23.68 -3.06
N ALA A 47 9.90 -23.37 -1.78
CA ALA A 47 10.70 -24.19 -0.84
C ALA A 47 10.15 -25.60 -0.59
N GLU A 48 8.91 -25.87 -0.96
CA GLU A 48 8.24 -27.16 -0.82
C GLU A 48 8.54 -28.15 -1.98
N LEU A 49 9.27 -27.71 -3.01
CA LEU A 49 9.71 -28.55 -4.11
C LEU A 49 11.04 -29.27 -3.75
N THR A 50 11.13 -30.54 -4.13
CA THR A 50 12.39 -31.27 -4.08
C THR A 50 13.37 -30.73 -5.13
N GLU A 51 14.66 -31.10 -5.02
CA GLU A 51 15.69 -30.71 -5.99
C GLU A 51 15.36 -31.15 -7.44
N GLU A 52 14.74 -32.32 -7.61
CA GLU A 52 14.33 -32.78 -8.94
C GLU A 52 13.11 -32.01 -9.45
N GLU A 53 12.10 -31.79 -8.60
CA GLU A 53 10.91 -31.03 -8.99
C GLU A 53 11.22 -29.55 -9.28
N SER A 54 12.16 -28.96 -8.56
CA SER A 54 12.58 -27.56 -8.76
C SER A 54 13.20 -27.30 -10.14
N LYS A 55 13.74 -28.33 -10.81
CA LYS A 55 14.28 -28.23 -12.17
C LYS A 55 13.20 -27.92 -13.22
N HIS A 56 11.94 -28.17 -12.89
CA HIS A 56 10.80 -27.83 -13.72
C HIS A 56 10.36 -26.36 -13.58
N ILE A 57 10.91 -25.61 -12.63
CA ILE A 57 10.69 -24.16 -12.56
C ILE A 57 11.75 -23.48 -13.44
N LEU A 58 11.34 -23.08 -14.64
CA LEU A 58 12.24 -22.50 -15.63
C LEU A 58 12.62 -21.05 -15.34
N GLY A 59 11.88 -20.38 -14.43
CA GLY A 59 12.09 -19.00 -14.03
C GLY A 59 10.78 -18.29 -13.68
N GLY A 60 10.81 -16.96 -13.76
CA GLY A 60 9.66 -16.09 -13.51
C GLY A 60 9.51 -15.03 -14.61
N GLU A 61 8.38 -14.34 -14.57
CA GLU A 61 8.09 -13.22 -15.46
C GLU A 61 7.48 -12.06 -14.68
N CYS A 62 7.41 -10.87 -15.28
CA CYS A 62 6.64 -9.77 -14.77
C CYS A 62 5.60 -9.31 -15.79
N ASN A 63 4.41 -9.02 -15.29
CA ASN A 63 3.23 -8.70 -16.10
C ASN A 63 2.91 -7.22 -16.01
N MET A 64 2.41 -6.69 -17.13
CA MET A 64 1.93 -5.31 -17.25
C MET A 64 0.62 -5.32 -18.03
N TRP A 65 -0.49 -5.23 -17.32
CA TRP A 65 -1.82 -5.23 -17.91
C TRP A 65 -2.32 -3.80 -18.10
N SER A 66 -2.81 -3.50 -19.30
CA SER A 66 -3.19 -2.14 -19.72
C SER A 66 -4.41 -1.57 -18.98
N GLU A 67 -5.20 -2.40 -18.31
CA GLU A 67 -6.34 -1.96 -17.51
C GLU A 67 -5.94 -1.00 -16.37
N ARG A 68 -4.68 -1.12 -15.89
CA ARG A 68 -4.15 -0.30 -14.79
C ARG A 68 -2.85 0.41 -15.15
N ALA A 69 -2.40 0.28 -16.37
CA ALA A 69 -1.14 0.83 -16.87
C ALA A 69 -1.34 1.51 -18.21
N PRO A 70 -1.96 2.70 -18.27
CA PRO A 70 -1.95 3.51 -19.47
C PRO A 70 -0.50 3.80 -19.88
N GLN A 71 -0.29 4.03 -21.16
CA GLN A 71 1.05 4.07 -21.76
C GLN A 71 2.02 5.03 -21.05
N GLU A 72 1.54 6.17 -20.60
CA GLU A 72 2.32 7.18 -19.88
C GLU A 72 2.82 6.74 -18.51
N LEU A 73 2.22 5.72 -17.92
CA LEU A 73 2.60 5.18 -16.60
C LEU A 73 3.47 3.92 -16.68
N VAL A 74 3.67 3.33 -17.87
CA VAL A 74 4.38 2.06 -18.02
C VAL A 74 5.78 2.13 -17.44
N ASP A 75 6.57 3.13 -17.82
CA ASP A 75 7.94 3.29 -17.33
C ASP A 75 7.98 3.39 -15.80
N SER A 76 7.10 4.21 -15.22
CA SER A 76 7.06 4.42 -13.77
C SER A 76 6.58 3.19 -12.99
N LYS A 77 5.81 2.32 -13.63
CA LYS A 77 5.38 1.05 -13.06
C LYS A 77 6.42 -0.06 -13.24
N VAL A 78 7.17 -0.06 -14.35
CA VAL A 78 8.23 -1.05 -14.61
C VAL A 78 9.48 -0.74 -13.79
N PHE A 79 9.99 0.48 -13.88
CA PHE A 79 11.22 0.90 -13.21
C PHE A 79 10.88 1.58 -11.86
N PRO A 80 11.62 1.26 -10.77
CA PRO A 80 12.83 0.42 -10.73
C PRO A 80 12.57 -1.09 -10.51
N ARG A 81 11.31 -1.55 -10.37
CA ARG A 81 10.98 -2.93 -9.97
C ARG A 81 11.58 -4.00 -10.87
N ILE A 82 11.70 -3.73 -12.16
CA ILE A 82 12.33 -4.67 -13.10
C ILE A 82 13.81 -4.93 -12.79
N LEU A 83 14.50 -3.99 -12.13
CA LEU A 83 15.89 -4.21 -11.70
C LEU A 83 15.94 -5.29 -10.60
N ALA A 84 14.98 -5.30 -9.70
CA ALA A 84 14.85 -6.34 -8.67
C ALA A 84 14.53 -7.70 -9.30
N MET A 85 13.54 -7.75 -10.17
CA MET A 85 13.18 -9.00 -10.88
C MET A 85 14.37 -9.55 -11.69
N SER A 86 15.13 -8.67 -12.34
CA SER A 86 16.33 -9.08 -13.09
C SER A 86 17.37 -9.73 -12.17
N GLU A 87 17.63 -9.16 -11.00
CA GLU A 87 18.57 -9.75 -10.05
C GLU A 87 18.07 -11.07 -9.48
N VAL A 88 16.80 -11.14 -9.12
CA VAL A 88 16.17 -12.36 -8.61
C VAL A 88 16.26 -13.52 -9.61
N LEU A 89 16.05 -13.25 -10.89
CA LEU A 89 16.01 -14.29 -11.91
C LEU A 89 17.40 -14.64 -12.51
N TRP A 90 18.38 -13.74 -12.44
CA TRP A 90 19.67 -13.90 -13.12
C TRP A 90 20.88 -13.96 -12.18
N SER A 91 20.65 -13.85 -10.86
CA SER A 91 21.70 -13.95 -9.85
C SER A 91 21.47 -15.14 -8.93
N SER A 92 22.56 -15.83 -8.60
CA SER A 92 22.59 -16.88 -7.57
C SER A 92 23.17 -16.38 -6.25
N SER A 93 23.37 -15.06 -6.10
CA SER A 93 23.93 -14.47 -4.89
C SER A 93 22.94 -14.56 -3.73
N GLU A 94 23.46 -14.66 -2.52
CA GLU A 94 22.67 -14.45 -1.31
C GLU A 94 22.03 -13.06 -1.36
N LYS A 95 20.76 -12.96 -0.95
CA LYS A 95 20.00 -11.70 -0.99
C LYS A 95 20.49 -10.72 0.05
N ASP A 96 20.90 -9.54 -0.40
CA ASP A 96 21.30 -8.39 0.42
C ASP A 96 20.59 -7.15 -0.15
N TYR A 97 19.45 -6.80 0.44
CA TYR A 97 18.63 -5.70 -0.04
C TYR A 97 19.35 -4.34 0.05
N ASP A 98 20.13 -4.10 1.08
CA ASP A 98 20.81 -2.82 1.26
C ASP A 98 21.90 -2.62 0.18
N ASN A 99 22.64 -3.67 -0.13
CA ASN A 99 23.59 -3.67 -1.25
C ASN A 99 22.87 -3.49 -2.58
N PHE A 100 21.80 -4.25 -2.82
CA PHE A 100 20.97 -4.11 -4.03
C PHE A 100 20.43 -2.68 -4.16
N TYR A 101 19.83 -2.14 -3.11
CA TYR A 101 19.30 -0.78 -3.08
C TYR A 101 20.36 0.27 -3.43
N SER A 102 21.57 0.14 -2.86
CA SER A 102 22.71 1.01 -3.21
C SER A 102 23.10 0.95 -4.68
N ARG A 103 22.96 -0.22 -5.32
CA ARG A 103 23.20 -0.39 -6.76
C ARG A 103 22.09 0.20 -7.60
N VAL A 104 20.83 0.07 -7.19
CA VAL A 104 19.67 0.72 -7.83
C VAL A 104 19.88 2.23 -7.92
N GLN A 105 20.34 2.88 -6.81
CA GLN A 105 20.61 4.32 -6.82
C GLN A 105 21.62 4.73 -7.91
N LYS A 106 22.58 3.87 -8.25
CA LYS A 106 23.56 4.11 -9.34
C LYS A 106 22.98 3.89 -10.75
N HIS A 107 21.83 3.26 -10.86
CA HIS A 107 21.14 3.10 -12.14
C HIS A 107 20.32 4.33 -12.54
N TYR A 108 19.83 5.15 -11.61
CA TYR A 108 19.01 6.31 -11.94
C TYR A 108 19.66 7.29 -12.92
N PRO A 109 20.95 7.67 -12.79
CA PRO A 109 21.57 8.51 -13.81
C PRO A 109 21.60 7.88 -15.22
N LYS A 110 21.60 6.54 -15.33
CA LYS A 110 21.52 5.86 -16.61
C LYS A 110 20.09 5.86 -17.16
N LEU A 111 19.10 5.67 -16.31
CA LEU A 111 17.69 5.77 -16.67
C LEU A 111 17.34 7.19 -17.11
N ASP A 112 17.85 8.21 -16.41
CA ASP A 112 17.74 9.62 -16.81
C ASP A 112 18.34 9.85 -18.23
N ALA A 113 19.52 9.32 -18.48
CA ALA A 113 20.20 9.45 -19.78
C ALA A 113 19.44 8.75 -20.92
N LEU A 114 18.67 7.70 -20.60
CA LEU A 114 17.83 6.97 -21.54
C LEU A 114 16.42 7.60 -21.68
N GLY A 115 16.10 8.62 -20.92
CA GLY A 115 14.79 9.27 -20.91
C GLY A 115 13.68 8.42 -20.31
N VAL A 116 14.01 7.47 -19.43
CA VAL A 116 13.05 6.60 -18.75
C VAL A 116 12.38 7.38 -17.62
N ASN A 117 11.05 7.45 -17.64
CA ASN A 117 10.26 8.08 -16.59
C ASN A 117 9.98 7.07 -15.46
N TYR A 118 11.01 6.73 -14.67
CA TYR A 118 10.88 5.76 -13.59
C TYR A 118 10.05 6.29 -12.41
N GLY A 119 9.39 5.37 -11.69
CA GLY A 119 8.57 5.65 -10.52
C GLY A 119 9.34 5.56 -9.20
N PHE A 120 8.58 5.50 -8.12
CA PHE A 120 9.10 5.34 -6.76
C PHE A 120 9.48 3.88 -6.46
N GLU A 121 10.33 3.68 -5.47
CA GLU A 121 10.70 2.34 -4.99
C GLU A 121 9.59 1.68 -4.15
N SER A 122 8.86 2.50 -3.40
CA SER A 122 7.69 2.11 -2.57
C SER A 122 6.72 3.28 -2.49
N VAL A 123 5.59 3.12 -1.80
CA VAL A 123 4.70 4.25 -1.49
C VAL A 123 5.51 5.32 -0.75
N PRO A 124 5.65 6.54 -1.29
CA PRO A 124 6.62 7.51 -0.76
C PRO A 124 6.37 7.92 0.69
N ILE A 125 5.10 8.13 1.04
CA ILE A 125 4.68 8.58 2.37
C ILE A 125 3.45 7.79 2.78
N THR A 126 3.50 7.20 3.97
CA THR A 126 2.34 6.59 4.62
C THR A 126 2.15 7.18 6.00
N SER A 127 0.97 7.00 6.58
CA SER A 127 0.67 7.49 7.92
C SER A 127 0.02 6.41 8.77
N THR A 128 0.15 6.55 10.07
CA THR A 128 -0.79 5.96 11.04
C THR A 128 -1.38 7.07 11.88
N VAL A 129 -2.67 6.97 12.12
CA VAL A 129 -3.41 7.92 12.93
C VAL A 129 -4.12 7.16 14.04
N VAL A 130 -3.93 7.59 15.28
CA VAL A 130 -4.60 7.03 16.46
C VAL A 130 -5.30 8.16 17.18
N PHE A 131 -6.60 8.02 17.46
CA PHE A 131 -7.33 8.96 18.30
C PHE A 131 -7.27 8.52 19.74
N ASN A 132 -6.68 9.33 20.60
CA ASN A 132 -6.55 9.08 22.03
C ASN A 132 -6.51 10.42 22.79
N ASN A 133 -6.98 10.44 24.05
CA ASN A 133 -6.98 11.62 24.89
C ASN A 133 -7.46 12.88 24.14
N ASP A 134 -8.56 12.75 23.41
CA ASP A 134 -9.21 13.84 22.68
C ASP A 134 -8.37 14.49 21.56
N SER A 135 -7.40 13.73 21.01
CA SER A 135 -6.49 14.18 19.98
C SER A 135 -6.18 13.07 18.97
N PHE A 136 -6.00 13.45 17.72
CA PHE A 136 -5.36 12.61 16.74
C PHE A 136 -3.84 12.65 16.94
N TYR A 137 -3.21 11.50 17.06
CA TYR A 137 -1.77 11.34 17.05
C TYR A 137 -1.35 10.77 15.71
N VAL A 138 -0.55 11.52 14.99
CA VAL A 138 -0.13 11.20 13.62
C VAL A 138 1.34 10.81 13.60
N SER A 139 1.63 9.66 13.01
CA SER A 139 2.97 9.23 12.65
C SER A 139 3.09 9.14 11.14
N LEU A 140 4.12 9.74 10.55
CA LEU A 140 4.44 9.64 9.13
C LEU A 140 5.62 8.70 8.92
N PHE A 141 5.57 7.91 7.86
CA PHE A 141 6.61 6.96 7.51
C PHE A 141 7.16 7.25 6.11
N LYS A 142 8.46 7.10 5.98
CA LYS A 142 9.21 7.31 4.74
C LYS A 142 9.20 6.02 3.92
N GLY A 143 8.85 6.11 2.67
CA GLY A 143 8.97 5.00 1.72
C GLY A 143 10.42 4.71 1.30
N SER A 144 11.36 5.61 1.59
CA SER A 144 12.79 5.43 1.31
C SER A 144 13.61 5.95 2.49
N PRO A 145 14.71 5.26 2.90
CA PRO A 145 15.53 5.67 4.05
C PRO A 145 16.10 7.09 3.91
N ASP A 146 16.45 7.48 2.69
CA ASP A 146 17.14 8.74 2.39
C ASP A 146 16.20 9.94 2.27
N MET A 147 14.90 9.74 2.55
CA MET A 147 13.93 10.83 2.47
C MET A 147 13.98 11.76 3.68
N ARG A 148 13.76 13.04 3.43
CA ARG A 148 13.31 14.03 4.40
C ARG A 148 11.82 14.25 4.19
N LEU A 149 11.05 14.37 5.27
CA LEU A 149 9.63 14.69 5.22
C LEU A 149 9.38 16.07 5.82
N GLU A 150 8.46 16.78 5.19
CA GLU A 150 7.83 17.97 5.73
C GLU A 150 6.32 17.74 5.79
N TYR A 151 5.67 18.39 6.72
CA TYR A 151 4.22 18.41 6.83
C TYR A 151 3.69 19.81 7.11
N ASN A 152 2.43 20.04 6.79
CA ASN A 152 1.67 21.19 7.27
C ASN A 152 0.25 20.75 7.67
N LEU A 153 -0.38 21.57 8.50
CA LEU A 153 -1.76 21.42 8.93
C LEU A 153 -2.55 22.61 8.41
N ASN A 154 -3.73 22.33 7.84
CA ASN A 154 -4.68 23.35 7.36
C ASN A 154 -4.05 24.39 6.43
N ASN A 155 -3.19 23.96 5.52
CA ASN A 155 -2.41 24.82 4.60
C ASN A 155 -1.54 25.86 5.34
N GLY A 156 -1.12 25.59 6.55
CA GLY A 156 -0.21 26.42 7.31
C GLY A 156 1.24 26.32 6.84
N THR A 157 2.16 26.73 7.69
CA THR A 157 3.61 26.68 7.41
C THR A 157 4.11 25.24 7.37
N TRP A 158 4.95 24.91 6.39
CA TRP A 158 5.65 23.65 6.31
C TRP A 158 6.66 23.49 7.44
N GLN A 159 6.67 22.34 8.08
CA GLN A 159 7.56 21.98 9.19
C GLN A 159 8.27 20.68 8.88
N ASP A 160 9.52 20.54 9.28
CA ASP A 160 10.24 19.26 9.19
C ASP A 160 9.56 18.22 10.10
N TYR A 161 9.29 17.03 9.55
CA TYR A 161 8.79 15.93 10.34
C TYR A 161 9.94 15.16 10.98
N THR A 162 9.99 15.17 12.30
CA THR A 162 11.01 14.46 13.10
C THR A 162 10.41 13.49 14.11
N THR A 163 9.21 13.78 14.61
CA THR A 163 8.51 13.00 15.63
C THR A 163 7.00 13.05 15.38
N PRO A 164 6.24 12.06 15.87
CA PRO A 164 4.77 12.10 15.85
C PRO A 164 4.25 13.39 16.50
N PHE A 165 3.13 13.89 15.98
CA PHE A 165 2.49 15.11 16.44
C PHE A 165 1.00 14.93 16.69
N GLY A 166 0.39 15.85 17.43
CA GLY A 166 -1.03 15.86 17.77
C GLY A 166 -1.84 16.86 16.95
N ALA A 167 -3.09 16.52 16.61
CA ALA A 167 -4.09 17.44 16.09
C ALA A 167 -5.37 17.33 16.92
N HIS A 168 -5.89 18.47 17.40
CA HIS A 168 -7.00 18.52 18.37
C HIS A 168 -8.37 18.84 17.75
N SER A 169 -8.41 19.13 16.48
CA SER A 169 -9.63 19.51 15.74
C SER A 169 -9.63 18.86 14.35
N THR A 170 -10.72 19.01 13.63
CA THR A 170 -10.73 18.69 12.18
C THR A 170 -9.59 19.39 11.50
N THR A 171 -8.77 18.61 10.78
CA THR A 171 -7.48 19.07 10.27
C THR A 171 -7.20 18.43 8.93
N THR A 172 -6.82 19.21 7.94
CA THR A 172 -6.23 18.73 6.69
C THR A 172 -4.73 18.60 6.91
N LEU A 173 -4.23 17.38 6.90
CA LEU A 173 -2.82 17.06 6.93
C LEU A 173 -2.28 16.95 5.51
N LYS A 174 -1.23 17.69 5.21
CA LYS A 174 -0.44 17.52 3.98
C LYS A 174 1.00 17.17 4.36
N ALA A 175 1.57 16.23 3.65
CA ALA A 175 2.99 15.91 3.79
C ALA A 175 3.65 15.85 2.42
N ARG A 176 4.94 16.14 2.37
CA ARG A 176 5.77 16.03 1.18
C ARG A 176 7.14 15.46 1.50
N GLY A 177 7.63 14.64 0.59
CA GLY A 177 8.93 14.01 0.69
C GLY A 177 9.96 14.69 -0.20
N PHE A 178 11.21 14.59 0.21
CA PHE A 178 12.36 15.01 -0.59
C PHE A 178 13.44 13.94 -0.50
N LYS A 179 14.00 13.59 -1.66
CA LYS A 179 15.14 12.69 -1.79
C LYS A 179 16.21 13.39 -2.63
N ASN A 180 17.44 13.49 -2.12
CA ASN A 180 18.53 14.25 -2.77
C ASN A 180 18.11 15.70 -3.14
N ALA A 181 17.38 16.35 -2.24
CA ALA A 181 16.83 17.71 -2.41
C ALA A 181 15.82 17.87 -3.56
N LYS A 182 15.37 16.79 -4.19
CA LYS A 182 14.30 16.80 -5.20
C LYS A 182 12.98 16.35 -4.57
N PRO A 183 11.83 16.86 -5.02
CA PRO A 183 10.53 16.35 -4.59
C PRO A 183 10.40 14.84 -4.80
N TYR A 184 9.88 14.14 -3.79
CA TYR A 184 9.73 12.69 -3.81
C TYR A 184 8.44 12.27 -3.10
N GLY A 185 7.32 12.48 -3.77
CA GLY A 185 5.99 12.12 -3.30
C GLY A 185 5.33 13.15 -2.38
N GLU A 186 4.02 13.09 -2.43
CA GLU A 186 3.11 13.93 -1.63
C GLU A 186 2.05 13.03 -0.98
N PHE A 187 1.44 13.52 0.09
CA PHE A 187 0.42 12.83 0.85
C PHE A 187 -0.55 13.87 1.41
N GLU A 188 -1.84 13.56 1.35
CA GLU A 188 -2.89 14.37 1.95
C GLU A 188 -3.90 13.46 2.65
N GLN A 189 -4.33 13.85 3.85
CA GLN A 189 -5.35 13.14 4.61
C GLN A 189 -6.17 14.12 5.44
N GLU A 190 -7.48 13.93 5.45
CA GLU A 190 -8.36 14.64 6.37
C GLU A 190 -8.52 13.87 7.68
N LEU A 191 -8.38 14.57 8.79
CA LEU A 191 -8.67 14.11 10.14
C LEU A 191 -9.95 14.80 10.57
N ILE A 192 -11.07 14.07 10.62
CA ILE A 192 -12.41 14.64 10.88
C ILE A 192 -12.79 14.40 12.31
N ARG A 193 -12.88 15.47 13.10
CA ARG A 193 -13.36 15.38 14.45
C ARG A 193 -14.86 15.60 14.54
N HIS A 194 -15.57 14.62 15.07
CA HIS A 194 -17.00 14.66 15.32
C HIS A 194 -17.32 14.08 16.71
N ILE A 195 -18.57 14.17 17.17
CA ILE A 195 -18.96 13.78 18.53
C ILE A 195 -18.75 12.28 18.84
N ALA A 196 -18.70 11.44 17.81
CA ALA A 196 -18.44 10.01 17.95
C ALA A 196 -16.96 9.63 17.74
N THR A 197 -16.05 10.58 17.45
CA THR A 197 -14.65 10.27 17.21
C THR A 197 -14.02 9.53 18.40
N GLY A 198 -13.38 8.40 18.12
CA GLY A 198 -12.73 7.55 19.12
C GLY A 198 -13.69 6.73 19.99
N LYS A 199 -14.99 6.73 19.71
CA LYS A 199 -15.94 5.85 20.39
C LYS A 199 -15.86 4.45 19.80
N LYS A 200 -15.87 3.44 20.65
CA LYS A 200 -15.90 2.05 20.19
C LYS A 200 -17.23 1.76 19.51
N VAL A 201 -17.14 1.10 18.34
CA VAL A 201 -18.31 0.63 17.61
C VAL A 201 -18.64 -0.80 18.08
N ASN A 202 -19.90 -1.04 18.43
CA ASN A 202 -20.41 -2.38 18.70
C ASN A 202 -21.10 -2.90 17.43
N TYR A 203 -20.46 -3.85 16.75
CA TYR A 203 -20.98 -4.48 15.55
C TYR A 203 -21.96 -5.58 15.92
N ILE A 204 -23.25 -5.39 15.67
CA ILE A 204 -24.28 -6.43 15.83
C ILE A 204 -24.06 -7.51 14.76
N ILE A 205 -23.79 -7.07 13.54
CA ILE A 205 -23.35 -7.92 12.43
C ILE A 205 -21.87 -7.59 12.15
N PRO A 206 -20.96 -8.58 12.27
CA PRO A 206 -19.53 -8.34 12.09
C PRO A 206 -19.20 -7.98 10.64
N TYR A 207 -18.21 -7.11 10.46
CA TYR A 207 -17.62 -6.84 9.14
C TYR A 207 -16.84 -8.05 8.63
N ASN A 208 -16.66 -8.13 7.30
CA ASN A 208 -15.94 -9.21 6.65
C ASN A 208 -14.43 -9.12 6.95
N SER A 209 -13.81 -10.26 7.28
CA SER A 209 -12.39 -10.32 7.63
C SER A 209 -11.42 -9.91 6.51
N HIS A 210 -11.84 -9.90 5.25
CA HIS A 210 -11.05 -9.39 4.14
C HIS A 210 -11.15 -7.87 3.97
N TYR A 211 -12.13 -7.23 4.63
CA TYR A 211 -12.40 -5.80 4.53
C TYR A 211 -12.62 -5.22 5.93
N GLN A 212 -11.54 -5.20 6.71
CA GLN A 212 -11.61 -4.82 8.13
C GLN A 212 -11.50 -3.31 8.36
N GLY A 213 -11.03 -2.55 7.36
CA GLY A 213 -10.67 -1.16 7.56
C GLY A 213 -9.64 -1.02 8.69
N THR A 214 -9.79 0.00 9.52
CA THR A 214 -8.96 0.24 10.71
C THR A 214 -9.42 -0.57 11.94
N GLY A 215 -10.35 -1.53 11.78
CA GLY A 215 -10.86 -2.38 12.85
C GLY A 215 -12.08 -1.78 13.58
N ASP A 216 -12.21 -2.09 14.87
CA ASP A 216 -13.41 -1.75 15.67
C ASP A 216 -13.73 -0.26 15.79
N TYR A 217 -12.80 0.61 15.42
CA TYR A 217 -12.97 2.07 15.46
C TYR A 217 -13.19 2.69 14.08
N ASN A 218 -13.21 1.90 13.00
CA ASN A 218 -13.21 2.42 11.63
C ASN A 218 -14.32 3.44 11.32
N LEU A 219 -15.53 3.22 11.85
CA LEU A 219 -16.65 4.16 11.64
C LEU A 219 -16.57 5.42 12.52
N THR A 220 -15.58 5.48 13.41
CA THR A 220 -15.42 6.56 14.41
C THR A 220 -14.00 7.05 14.56
N ASP A 221 -13.07 6.60 13.72
CA ASP A 221 -11.65 6.99 13.77
C ASP A 221 -11.40 8.40 13.18
N GLY A 222 -12.39 8.95 12.47
CA GLY A 222 -12.29 10.27 11.84
C GLY A 222 -11.47 10.27 10.56
N LEU A 223 -11.26 9.11 9.95
CA LEU A 223 -10.52 8.95 8.70
C LEU A 223 -11.47 8.61 7.56
N LEU A 224 -11.21 9.16 6.38
CA LEU A 224 -11.95 8.85 5.17
C LEU A 224 -11.08 8.07 4.21
N GLY A 225 -11.68 7.05 3.60
CA GLY A 225 -11.06 6.30 2.51
C GLY A 225 -11.06 7.07 1.19
N SER A 226 -10.19 6.65 0.28
CA SER A 226 -10.11 7.16 -1.08
C SER A 226 -11.39 6.87 -1.86
N ILE A 227 -11.87 7.82 -2.64
CA ILE A 227 -13.00 7.62 -3.54
C ILE A 227 -12.63 6.77 -4.77
N GLU A 228 -11.36 6.49 -4.98
CA GLU A 228 -10.83 5.75 -6.13
C GLU A 228 -10.30 4.35 -5.76
N ASN A 229 -9.92 4.14 -4.50
CA ASN A 229 -9.29 2.89 -4.05
C ASN A 229 -9.90 2.38 -2.74
N PHE A 230 -10.77 1.40 -2.81
CA PHE A 230 -11.36 0.76 -1.64
C PHE A 230 -10.39 -0.12 -0.83
N ARG A 231 -9.18 -0.34 -1.35
CA ARG A 231 -8.12 -1.14 -0.70
C ARG A 231 -7.10 -0.29 0.05
N ASP A 232 -7.42 0.96 0.27
CA ASP A 232 -6.56 1.89 1.02
C ASP A 232 -6.51 1.61 2.53
N GLY A 233 -7.32 0.65 3.02
CA GLY A 233 -7.36 0.25 4.42
C GLY A 233 -8.38 1.02 5.28
N TYR A 234 -9.18 1.90 4.70
CA TYR A 234 -10.14 2.72 5.45
C TYR A 234 -11.61 2.31 5.25
N TYR A 235 -11.89 1.32 4.40
CA TYR A 235 -13.24 0.81 4.19
C TYR A 235 -13.48 -0.51 4.90
N GLN A 236 -14.63 -0.62 5.55
CA GLN A 236 -15.15 -1.90 6.03
C GLN A 236 -16.18 -2.47 5.07
N GLY A 237 -16.14 -3.78 4.84
CA GLY A 237 -17.08 -4.46 3.97
C GLY A 237 -17.99 -5.42 4.72
N PHE A 238 -19.25 -5.49 4.30
CA PHE A 238 -20.25 -6.44 4.76
C PHE A 238 -20.67 -7.27 3.54
N SER A 239 -20.50 -8.60 3.61
CA SER A 239 -20.75 -9.48 2.47
C SER A 239 -21.94 -10.38 2.73
N GLY A 240 -23.01 -10.18 1.92
CA GLY A 240 -24.25 -10.96 2.04
C GLY A 240 -25.10 -10.65 3.29
N THR A 241 -24.79 -9.55 3.98
CA THR A 241 -25.46 -9.11 5.20
C THR A 241 -25.59 -7.58 5.22
N ASP A 242 -26.56 -7.06 5.95
CA ASP A 242 -26.67 -5.63 6.21
C ASP A 242 -25.66 -5.19 7.27
N MET A 243 -25.35 -3.90 7.30
CA MET A 243 -24.58 -3.29 8.38
C MET A 243 -25.51 -2.91 9.52
N GLU A 244 -25.26 -3.45 10.71
CA GLU A 244 -25.97 -3.05 11.94
C GLU A 244 -24.95 -2.82 13.05
N VAL A 245 -24.90 -1.57 13.55
CA VAL A 245 -23.93 -1.13 14.56
C VAL A 245 -24.56 -0.26 15.63
N ILE A 246 -23.98 -0.28 16.82
CA ILE A 246 -24.32 0.64 17.92
C ILE A 246 -23.08 1.44 18.28
N ILE A 247 -23.20 2.77 18.31
CA ILE A 247 -22.18 3.69 18.80
C ILE A 247 -22.71 4.39 20.03
N ASP A 248 -22.16 4.05 21.19
CA ASP A 248 -22.52 4.70 22.46
C ASP A 248 -21.71 5.99 22.64
N LEU A 249 -22.39 7.12 22.65
CA LEU A 249 -21.77 8.43 22.90
C LEU A 249 -21.40 8.66 24.36
N GLY A 250 -21.85 7.77 25.26
CA GLY A 250 -21.58 7.82 26.72
C GLY A 250 -22.44 8.80 27.49
N GLN A 251 -23.24 9.63 26.82
CA GLN A 251 -24.17 10.59 27.44
C GLN A 251 -25.26 11.00 26.45
N ASN A 252 -26.35 11.54 26.96
CA ASN A 252 -27.39 12.13 26.11
C ASN A 252 -26.80 13.33 25.35
N THR A 253 -26.75 13.21 24.04
CA THR A 253 -26.15 14.20 23.17
C THR A 253 -27.09 14.56 22.03
N THR A 254 -27.30 15.86 21.83
CA THR A 254 -28.07 16.37 20.68
C THR A 254 -27.13 16.46 19.49
N PHE A 255 -27.56 15.92 18.36
CA PHE A 255 -26.87 16.05 17.08
C PHE A 255 -27.87 16.36 15.97
N SER A 256 -27.41 16.99 14.91
CA SER A 256 -28.25 17.39 13.77
C SER A 256 -28.13 16.44 12.59
N ASN A 257 -26.95 15.86 12.39
CA ASN A 257 -26.64 15.04 11.22
C ASN A 257 -25.97 13.73 11.62
N ILE A 258 -26.23 12.70 10.82
CA ILE A 258 -25.44 11.47 10.76
C ILE A 258 -24.95 11.36 9.33
N GLU A 259 -23.66 11.29 9.16
CA GLU A 259 -23.00 11.16 7.86
C GLU A 259 -22.22 9.87 7.81
N THR A 260 -22.29 9.17 6.68
CA THR A 260 -21.50 7.97 6.42
C THR A 260 -21.15 7.92 4.94
N THR A 261 -19.96 7.42 4.61
CA THR A 261 -19.49 7.27 3.25
C THR A 261 -19.56 5.82 2.83
N PHE A 262 -20.02 5.58 1.60
CA PHE A 262 -20.04 4.27 0.98
C PHE A 262 -19.19 4.30 -0.28
N PHE A 263 -18.35 3.29 -0.47
CA PHE A 263 -17.62 3.11 -1.71
C PHE A 263 -18.54 2.41 -2.73
N GLN A 264 -18.71 3.03 -3.89
CA GLN A 264 -19.45 2.41 -5.00
C GLN A 264 -18.48 1.93 -6.08
N TYR A 265 -18.49 0.63 -6.34
CA TYR A 265 -17.64 0.01 -7.33
C TYR A 265 -18.47 -0.71 -8.40
N TYR A 266 -18.75 -0.02 -9.49
CA TYR A 266 -19.67 -0.47 -10.54
C TYR A 266 -19.30 -1.79 -11.23
N LEU A 267 -18.03 -2.21 -11.15
CA LEU A 267 -17.56 -3.43 -11.81
C LEU A 267 -17.80 -4.71 -10.99
N SER A 268 -18.02 -4.59 -9.70
CA SER A 268 -18.10 -5.75 -8.80
C SER A 268 -19.13 -5.65 -7.70
N TRP A 269 -19.50 -4.43 -7.27
CA TRP A 269 -20.39 -4.22 -6.14
C TRP A 269 -21.51 -3.27 -6.55
N ILE A 270 -22.73 -3.80 -6.55
CA ILE A 270 -23.94 -3.07 -6.87
C ILE A 270 -24.76 -2.93 -5.60
#